data_3ed64028876f40faed491d9f898ffcd6
#
_entry.id   3ed64028876f40faed491d9f898ffcd6
#
_cell.length_a   1.000
_cell.length_b   1.000
_cell.length_c   1.000
_cell.angle_alpha   90.00
_cell.angle_beta   90.00
_cell.angle_gamma   90.00
#
_symmetry.space_group_name_H-M   'P 1'
#
loop_
_entity.id
_entity.type
_entity.pdbx_description
1 polymer ?
#
loop_
_entity_poly.entity_id
_entity_poly.type
_entity_poly.pdbx_seq_one_letter_code
_entity_poly.pdbx_strand_id
1 'polypeptide(L)'
;LYKYIGVWQYGEKEEAAKYGREPGNPKIEDVNNNGVYDEGDLHTFNKIPKWTAGLSTGFYYKNFDLNVYFYTRQKYGQLLGVLTDEAGSTRYNHLDVDFWTPDNPSNACPKPAITNPQELLVSSDYAYRDLSFIRLKNINLGYTLPKEISKKFYSEKFRVYFMVENPYTWTKSDYVGLDPENCNSYTCLLYTSPSPRDRSLS
;
A
#
# COMPACT_ATOMS: atom_id res chain seq x y z
N LEU A 1 -5.51 -9.32 15.09
CA LEU A 1 -5.87 -10.02 13.87
C LEU A 1 -5.35 -11.46 13.91
N TYR A 2 -6.05 -12.35 13.29
CA TYR A 2 -5.57 -13.71 13.04
C TYR A 2 -4.45 -13.70 12.00
N LYS A 3 -3.53 -14.65 12.09
CA LYS A 3 -2.47 -14.81 11.11
C LYS A 3 -2.93 -15.75 9.99
N TYR A 4 -3.03 -15.20 8.78
CA TYR A 4 -3.34 -15.95 7.58
C TYR A 4 -2.12 -16.75 7.11
N ILE A 5 -2.29 -18.06 6.94
CA ILE A 5 -1.22 -18.97 6.51
C ILE A 5 -1.48 -19.65 5.16
N GLY A 6 -2.60 -19.34 4.52
CA GLY A 6 -2.93 -19.87 3.21
C GLY A 6 -4.39 -20.26 3.05
N VAL A 7 -4.64 -21.22 2.18
CA VAL A 7 -5.96 -21.75 1.86
C VAL A 7 -5.99 -23.24 2.13
N TRP A 8 -7.06 -23.73 2.77
CA TRP A 8 -7.27 -25.17 2.97
C TRP A 8 -7.34 -25.89 1.62
N GLN A 9 -6.47 -26.86 1.42
CA GLN A 9 -6.39 -27.64 0.19
C GLN A 9 -7.23 -28.93 0.28
N TYR A 10 -7.51 -29.57 -0.85
CA TYR A 10 -8.28 -30.82 -0.88
C TYR A 10 -7.65 -31.94 -0.04
N GLY A 11 -6.33 -32.04 -0.05
CA GLY A 11 -5.60 -33.02 0.74
C GLY A 11 -5.72 -32.83 2.26
N GLU A 12 -6.16 -31.65 2.69
CA GLU A 12 -6.31 -31.26 4.11
C GLU A 12 -7.78 -31.23 4.57
N LYS A 13 -8.70 -31.84 3.79
CA LYS A 13 -10.15 -31.78 4.04
C LYS A 13 -10.55 -32.27 5.44
N GLU A 14 -9.94 -33.34 5.91
CA GLU A 14 -10.27 -33.92 7.23
C GLU A 14 -9.78 -33.01 8.37
N GLU A 15 -8.65 -32.36 8.16
CA GLU A 15 -8.09 -31.39 9.11
C GLU A 15 -8.92 -30.10 9.12
N ALA A 16 -9.25 -29.57 7.94
CA ALA A 16 -10.11 -28.39 7.80
C ALA A 16 -11.48 -28.59 8.50
N ALA A 17 -12.04 -29.81 8.41
CA ALA A 17 -13.32 -30.14 9.05
C ALA A 17 -13.28 -30.02 10.57
N LYS A 18 -12.13 -30.23 11.23
CA LYS A 18 -11.97 -30.01 12.67
C LYS A 18 -12.22 -28.57 13.08
N TYR A 19 -11.83 -27.63 12.22
CA TYR A 19 -12.05 -26.20 12.40
C TYR A 19 -13.39 -25.71 11.79
N GLY A 20 -14.27 -26.65 11.38
CA GLY A 20 -15.52 -26.30 10.71
C GLY A 20 -15.32 -25.65 9.35
N ARG A 21 -14.24 -25.98 8.65
CA ARG A 21 -13.85 -25.40 7.37
C ARG A 21 -13.84 -26.44 6.25
N GLU A 22 -13.82 -25.92 5.01
CA GLU A 22 -13.79 -26.71 3.79
C GLU A 22 -12.61 -26.31 2.91
N PRO A 23 -12.18 -27.15 1.95
CA PRO A 23 -11.21 -26.77 0.95
C PRO A 23 -11.60 -25.47 0.23
N GLY A 24 -10.63 -24.59 0.02
CA GLY A 24 -10.82 -23.25 -0.51
C GLY A 24 -11.13 -22.18 0.53
N ASN A 25 -11.39 -22.53 1.79
CA ASN A 25 -11.56 -21.56 2.86
C ASN A 25 -10.21 -21.02 3.36
N PRO A 26 -10.17 -19.81 3.99
CA PRO A 26 -8.98 -19.27 4.62
C PRO A 26 -8.44 -20.20 5.69
N LYS A 27 -7.13 -20.42 5.71
CA LYS A 27 -6.39 -21.15 6.74
C LYS A 27 -5.68 -20.15 7.65
N ILE A 28 -5.97 -20.25 8.93
CA ILE A 28 -5.45 -19.40 10.00
C ILE A 28 -4.50 -20.23 10.88
N GLU A 29 -3.50 -19.59 11.44
CA GLU A 29 -2.61 -20.22 12.42
C GLU A 29 -3.35 -20.41 13.76
N ASP A 30 -3.44 -21.65 14.21
CA ASP A 30 -3.86 -22.01 15.57
C ASP A 30 -2.60 -22.02 16.45
N VAL A 31 -2.38 -20.93 17.18
CA VAL A 31 -1.13 -20.71 17.95
C VAL A 31 -1.06 -21.62 19.18
N ASN A 32 -2.19 -21.83 19.82
CA ASN A 32 -2.28 -22.64 21.05
C ASN A 32 -2.57 -24.12 20.77
N ASN A 33 -2.84 -24.49 19.51
CA ASN A 33 -3.15 -25.86 19.04
C ASN A 33 -4.34 -26.48 19.76
N ASN A 34 -5.35 -25.67 20.07
CA ASN A 34 -6.56 -26.17 20.75
C ASN A 34 -7.64 -26.67 19.78
N GLY A 35 -7.44 -26.53 18.47
CA GLY A 35 -8.34 -26.97 17.40
C GLY A 35 -9.53 -26.03 17.15
N VAL A 36 -9.51 -24.82 17.72
CA VAL A 36 -10.53 -23.79 17.54
C VAL A 36 -9.86 -22.44 17.35
N TYR A 37 -10.33 -21.62 16.41
CA TYR A 37 -9.85 -20.26 16.25
C TYR A 37 -10.51 -19.34 17.30
N ASP A 38 -9.72 -18.89 18.26
CA ASP A 38 -10.17 -18.09 19.38
C ASP A 38 -9.29 -16.84 19.63
N GLU A 39 -9.55 -16.12 20.72
CA GLU A 39 -8.79 -14.92 21.08
C GLU A 39 -7.29 -15.21 21.37
N GLY A 40 -6.95 -16.46 21.70
CA GLY A 40 -5.57 -16.90 21.95
C GLY A 40 -4.70 -16.89 20.68
N ASP A 41 -5.34 -16.90 19.48
CA ASP A 41 -4.66 -16.93 18.20
C ASP A 41 -4.46 -15.52 17.60
N LEU A 42 -4.85 -14.50 18.33
CA LEU A 42 -4.76 -13.12 17.85
C LEU A 42 -3.35 -12.56 17.94
N HIS A 43 -2.87 -11.99 16.86
CA HIS A 43 -1.61 -11.27 16.76
C HIS A 43 -1.82 -9.76 16.71
N THR A 44 -0.82 -9.02 17.21
CA THR A 44 -0.79 -7.56 17.14
C THR A 44 -0.03 -7.07 15.91
N PHE A 45 -0.58 -6.08 15.22
CA PHE A 45 0.03 -5.47 14.03
C PHE A 45 0.24 -3.97 14.25
N ASN A 46 1.32 -3.46 13.67
CA ASN A 46 1.67 -2.05 13.82
C ASN A 46 0.98 -1.22 12.73
N LYS A 47 0.04 -0.36 13.12
CA LYS A 47 -0.57 0.64 12.23
C LYS A 47 0.19 1.96 12.20
N ILE A 48 1.04 2.20 13.18
CA ILE A 48 1.81 3.45 13.31
C ILE A 48 3.26 3.17 12.92
N PRO A 49 3.90 4.02 12.11
CA PRO A 49 5.30 3.86 11.77
C PRO A 49 6.18 3.80 13.03
N LYS A 50 7.06 2.80 13.10
CA LYS A 50 8.03 2.73 14.22
C LYS A 50 9.04 3.86 14.17
N TRP A 51 9.35 4.34 12.96
CA TRP A 51 10.19 5.51 12.77
C TRP A 51 9.90 6.18 11.43
N THR A 52 10.16 7.47 11.38
CA THR A 52 10.11 8.31 10.19
C THR A 52 11.40 9.10 10.10
N ALA A 53 11.88 9.35 8.90
CA ALA A 53 13.05 10.16 8.67
C ALA A 53 12.92 11.03 7.42
N GLY A 54 13.57 12.18 7.43
CA GLY A 54 13.71 13.07 6.30
C GLY A 54 15.17 13.44 6.08
N LEU A 55 15.60 13.42 4.82
CA LEU A 55 16.94 13.83 4.41
C LEU A 55 16.84 14.92 3.37
N SER A 56 17.31 16.11 3.69
CA SER A 56 17.43 17.22 2.75
C SER A 56 18.89 17.47 2.44
N THR A 57 19.23 17.55 1.15
CA THR A 57 20.58 17.86 0.71
C THR A 57 20.56 18.89 -0.41
N GLY A 58 21.54 19.80 -0.39
CA GLY A 58 21.69 20.87 -1.39
C GLY A 58 23.10 20.87 -1.97
N PHE A 59 23.18 21.01 -3.29
CA PHE A 59 24.43 21.14 -4.03
C PHE A 59 24.43 22.47 -4.77
N TYR A 60 25.50 23.19 -4.63
CA TYR A 60 25.71 24.48 -5.26
C TYR A 60 26.98 24.44 -6.10
N TYR A 61 26.82 24.72 -7.39
CA TYR A 61 27.96 24.80 -8.29
C TYR A 61 27.81 25.97 -9.23
N LYS A 62 28.70 26.96 -9.08
CA LYS A 62 28.64 28.23 -9.86
C LYS A 62 27.24 28.88 -9.73
N ASN A 63 26.49 28.89 -10.83
CA ASN A 63 25.17 29.51 -10.92
C ASN A 63 24.02 28.47 -10.77
N PHE A 64 24.35 27.19 -10.58
CA PHE A 64 23.38 26.12 -10.37
C PHE A 64 23.21 25.82 -8.89
N ASP A 65 21.97 25.58 -8.50
CA ASP A 65 21.59 25.04 -7.22
C ASP A 65 20.66 23.84 -7.40
N LEU A 66 20.96 22.73 -6.75
CA LEU A 66 20.16 21.53 -6.73
C LEU A 66 19.81 21.20 -5.29
N ASN A 67 18.52 21.12 -4.98
CA ASN A 67 18.03 20.68 -3.69
C ASN A 67 17.22 19.41 -3.87
N VAL A 68 17.48 18.41 -3.03
CA VAL A 68 16.80 17.12 -3.07
C VAL A 68 16.31 16.79 -1.67
N TYR A 69 15.06 16.33 -1.58
CA TYR A 69 14.46 15.93 -0.31
C TYR A 69 13.90 14.51 -0.39
N PHE A 70 14.40 13.64 0.49
CA PHE A 70 13.91 12.28 0.71
C PHE A 70 13.10 12.20 2.00
N TYR A 71 12.08 11.36 1.96
CA TYR A 71 11.24 11.07 3.11
C TYR A 71 10.95 9.58 3.21
N THR A 72 10.92 9.06 4.42
CA THR A 72 10.62 7.65 4.64
C THR A 72 9.77 7.42 5.88
N ARG A 73 8.89 6.42 5.81
CA ARG A 73 8.18 5.80 6.93
C ARG A 73 8.46 4.32 6.91
N GLN A 74 8.72 3.74 8.08
CA GLN A 74 9.15 2.35 8.14
C GLN A 74 8.47 1.56 9.26
N LYS A 75 8.30 0.26 8.98
CA LYS A 75 7.76 -0.74 9.92
C LYS A 75 6.36 -0.41 10.39
N TYR A 76 5.47 -0.15 9.46
CA TYR A 76 4.04 -0.01 9.70
C TYR A 76 3.26 -0.60 8.53
N GLY A 77 2.01 -0.92 8.76
CA GLY A 77 1.14 -1.40 7.71
C GLY A 77 -0.32 -1.12 8.02
N GLN A 78 -1.16 -1.47 7.09
CA GLN A 78 -2.59 -1.25 7.18
C GLN A 78 -3.35 -2.39 6.49
N LEU A 79 -4.59 -2.61 6.93
CA LEU A 79 -5.53 -3.45 6.20
C LEU A 79 -6.01 -2.70 4.96
N LEU A 80 -5.78 -3.30 3.80
CA LEU A 80 -6.27 -2.76 2.53
C LEU A 80 -7.65 -3.36 2.24
N GLY A 81 -8.71 -2.57 2.44
CA GLY A 81 -10.09 -3.00 2.23
C GLY A 81 -10.34 -3.57 0.84
N VAL A 82 -9.65 -3.05 -0.18
CA VAL A 82 -9.73 -3.57 -1.55
C VAL A 82 -9.44 -5.07 -1.65
N LEU A 83 -8.54 -5.61 -0.83
CA LEU A 83 -8.22 -7.04 -0.84
C LEU A 83 -9.30 -7.90 -0.20
N THR A 84 -10.01 -7.38 0.79
CA THR A 84 -11.12 -8.09 1.43
C THR A 84 -12.42 -7.94 0.66
N ASP A 85 -12.66 -6.79 0.08
CA ASP A 85 -13.84 -6.52 -0.74
C ASP A 85 -13.81 -7.36 -2.03
N GLU A 86 -12.64 -7.47 -2.67
CA GLU A 86 -12.43 -8.31 -3.85
C GLU A 86 -12.59 -9.80 -3.56
N ALA A 87 -12.12 -10.25 -2.38
CA ALA A 87 -12.21 -11.66 -2.01
C ALA A 87 -13.65 -12.12 -1.76
N GLY A 88 -14.60 -11.20 -1.60
CA GLY A 88 -15.82 -11.66 -1.02
C GLY A 88 -17.14 -11.15 -1.44
N SER A 89 -17.35 -9.97 -1.85
CA SER A 89 -18.72 -9.45 -1.91
C SER A 89 -19.05 -8.61 -3.13
N THR A 90 -18.08 -8.20 -3.90
CA THR A 90 -18.34 -7.34 -5.06
C THR A 90 -18.35 -8.12 -6.38
N ARG A 91 -19.22 -7.73 -7.29
CA ARG A 91 -19.30 -8.29 -8.64
C ARG A 91 -18.17 -7.85 -9.55
N TYR A 92 -17.33 -6.92 -9.09
CA TYR A 92 -16.29 -6.29 -9.89
C TYR A 92 -14.94 -6.65 -9.28
N ASN A 93 -14.16 -7.43 -10.00
CA ASN A 93 -12.79 -7.71 -9.67
C ASN A 93 -11.91 -6.62 -10.28
N HIS A 94 -11.27 -5.79 -9.46
CA HIS A 94 -10.36 -4.73 -9.88
C HIS A 94 -8.89 -5.14 -9.78
N LEU A 95 -8.63 -6.30 -9.19
CA LEU A 95 -7.28 -6.84 -9.01
C LEU A 95 -7.16 -8.16 -9.76
N ASP A 96 -6.02 -8.37 -10.39
CA ASP A 96 -5.63 -9.69 -10.90
C ASP A 96 -5.20 -10.55 -9.71
N VAL A 97 -6.14 -11.32 -9.19
CA VAL A 97 -5.97 -12.14 -7.99
C VAL A 97 -6.11 -13.62 -8.34
N ASP A 98 -5.13 -14.39 -7.91
CA ASP A 98 -5.09 -15.84 -8.10
C ASP A 98 -5.97 -16.55 -7.06
N PHE A 99 -7.27 -16.66 -7.35
CA PHE A 99 -8.24 -17.35 -6.50
C PHE A 99 -8.04 -18.86 -6.51
N TRP A 100 -8.25 -19.46 -5.32
CA TRP A 100 -8.33 -20.90 -5.20
C TRP A 100 -9.57 -21.43 -5.95
N THR A 101 -9.35 -22.42 -6.81
CA THR A 101 -10.39 -23.22 -7.44
C THR A 101 -9.98 -24.69 -7.39
N PRO A 102 -10.94 -25.64 -7.59
CA PRO A 102 -10.60 -27.07 -7.66
C PRO A 102 -9.52 -27.41 -8.68
N ASP A 103 -9.48 -26.69 -9.79
CA ASP A 103 -8.53 -26.87 -10.88
C ASP A 103 -7.25 -26.05 -10.71
N ASN A 104 -7.28 -25.04 -9.82
CA ASN A 104 -6.15 -24.18 -9.49
C ASN A 104 -6.00 -24.07 -7.97
N PRO A 105 -5.29 -25.00 -7.31
CA PRO A 105 -5.13 -25.03 -5.85
C PRO A 105 -4.15 -23.94 -5.36
N SER A 106 -4.49 -22.67 -5.57
CA SER A 106 -3.69 -21.52 -5.13
C SER A 106 -3.76 -21.34 -3.61
N ASN A 107 -2.66 -20.87 -3.01
CA ASN A 107 -2.61 -20.40 -1.63
C ASN A 107 -2.70 -18.87 -1.50
N ALA A 108 -2.77 -18.16 -2.63
CA ALA A 108 -2.71 -16.71 -2.64
C ALA A 108 -4.02 -16.07 -2.15
N CYS A 109 -5.17 -16.57 -2.64
CA CYS A 109 -6.48 -16.06 -2.28
C CYS A 109 -7.49 -17.18 -2.11
N PRO A 110 -8.33 -17.16 -1.07
CA PRO A 110 -9.39 -18.13 -0.85
C PRO A 110 -10.42 -18.12 -1.98
N LYS A 111 -11.25 -19.17 -2.05
CA LYS A 111 -12.39 -19.20 -2.96
C LYS A 111 -13.32 -18.01 -2.69
N PRO A 112 -13.88 -17.34 -3.72
CA PRO A 112 -14.88 -16.31 -3.53
C PRO A 112 -16.12 -16.88 -2.83
N ALA A 113 -16.53 -16.27 -1.73
CA ALA A 113 -17.68 -16.74 -0.97
C ALA A 113 -18.53 -15.58 -0.44
N ILE A 114 -19.83 -15.72 -0.54
CA ILE A 114 -20.80 -14.69 -0.10
C ILE A 114 -21.14 -14.83 1.40
N THR A 115 -20.65 -15.87 2.06
CA THR A 115 -21.03 -16.22 3.44
C THR A 115 -19.84 -16.53 4.34
N ASN A 116 -20.08 -16.56 5.65
CA ASN A 116 -19.20 -16.83 6.81
C ASN A 116 -17.67 -17.07 6.69
N PRO A 117 -17.09 -17.71 5.67
CA PRO A 117 -15.64 -17.79 5.55
C PRO A 117 -14.93 -16.46 5.47
N GLN A 118 -15.67 -15.43 5.06
CA GLN A 118 -15.16 -14.05 4.91
C GLN A 118 -14.92 -13.33 6.22
N GLU A 119 -15.69 -13.59 7.26
CA GLU A 119 -15.47 -12.99 8.58
C GLU A 119 -14.05 -13.30 9.06
N LEU A 120 -13.58 -14.53 8.82
CA LEU A 120 -12.24 -14.92 9.16
C LEU A 120 -11.18 -14.24 8.32
N LEU A 121 -11.44 -14.02 7.02
CA LEU A 121 -10.54 -13.34 6.13
C LEU A 121 -10.42 -11.85 6.50
N VAL A 122 -11.54 -11.18 6.78
CA VAL A 122 -11.57 -9.77 7.21
C VAL A 122 -10.90 -9.59 8.57
N SER A 123 -11.01 -10.59 9.45
CA SER A 123 -10.41 -10.57 10.79
C SER A 123 -8.94 -11.02 10.79
N SER A 124 -8.39 -11.44 9.64
CA SER A 124 -7.01 -11.89 9.49
C SER A 124 -6.09 -10.79 8.93
N ASP A 125 -4.80 -11.10 8.93
CA ASP A 125 -3.78 -10.26 8.30
C ASP A 125 -3.68 -10.44 6.78
N TYR A 126 -4.59 -11.19 6.17
CA TYR A 126 -4.65 -11.37 4.72
C TYR A 126 -4.60 -10.04 3.95
N ALA A 127 -5.39 -9.08 4.39
CA ALA A 127 -5.42 -7.75 3.79
C ALA A 127 -4.38 -6.79 4.37
N TYR A 128 -3.60 -7.22 5.36
CA TYR A 128 -2.54 -6.39 5.92
C TYR A 128 -1.34 -6.35 4.97
N ARG A 129 -0.93 -5.14 4.63
CA ARG A 129 0.28 -4.92 3.82
C ARG A 129 1.22 -3.98 4.53
N ASP A 130 2.51 -4.26 4.42
CA ASP A 130 3.57 -3.37 4.89
C ASP A 130 3.61 -2.14 3.98
N LEU A 131 3.35 -0.98 4.56
CA LEU A 131 3.34 0.32 3.89
C LEU A 131 4.68 1.04 3.98
N SER A 132 5.75 0.35 4.39
CA SER A 132 7.10 0.94 4.45
C SER A 132 7.54 1.43 3.08
N PHE A 133 7.94 2.69 3.00
CA PHE A 133 8.39 3.31 1.76
C PHE A 133 9.54 4.28 1.98
N ILE A 134 10.26 4.54 0.89
CA ILE A 134 11.19 5.67 0.74
C ILE A 134 10.68 6.49 -0.43
N ARG A 135 10.55 7.79 -0.26
CA ARG A 135 10.06 8.69 -1.29
C ARG A 135 11.04 9.81 -1.56
N LEU A 136 11.30 10.02 -2.84
CA LEU A 136 11.90 11.25 -3.32
C LEU A 136 10.79 12.31 -3.40
N LYS A 137 10.73 13.17 -2.39
CA LYS A 137 9.64 14.15 -2.23
C LYS A 137 9.77 15.35 -3.13
N ASN A 138 10.99 15.85 -3.28
CA ASN A 138 11.21 17.07 -4.04
C ASN A 138 12.60 17.06 -4.67
N ILE A 139 12.64 17.48 -5.92
CA ILE A 139 13.87 17.84 -6.63
C ILE A 139 13.67 19.27 -7.13
N ASN A 140 14.55 20.18 -6.74
CA ASN A 140 14.52 21.55 -7.21
C ASN A 140 15.88 21.91 -7.81
N LEU A 141 15.90 22.15 -9.11
CA LEU A 141 17.08 22.58 -9.86
C LEU A 141 16.90 24.04 -10.23
N GLY A 142 17.73 24.91 -9.69
CA GLY A 142 17.77 26.34 -9.99
C GLY A 142 18.98 26.73 -10.79
N TYR A 143 18.80 27.74 -11.62
CA TYR A 143 19.89 28.43 -12.32
C TYR A 143 19.74 29.92 -12.18
N THR A 144 20.74 30.57 -11.63
CA THR A 144 20.78 32.03 -11.50
C THR A 144 21.62 32.60 -12.63
N LEU A 145 21.01 33.46 -13.46
CA LEU A 145 21.71 34.10 -14.58
C LEU A 145 22.85 34.98 -14.09
N PRO A 146 24.00 34.97 -14.79
CA PRO A 146 25.07 35.95 -14.55
C PRO A 146 24.58 37.40 -14.61
N LYS A 147 25.15 38.27 -13.78
CA LYS A 147 24.72 39.68 -13.68
C LYS A 147 24.78 40.42 -15.03
N GLU A 148 25.70 40.05 -15.90
CA GLU A 148 25.85 40.65 -17.24
C GLU A 148 24.64 40.40 -18.14
N ILE A 149 24.05 39.18 -18.00
CA ILE A 149 22.85 38.78 -18.75
C ILE A 149 21.60 39.36 -18.07
N SER A 150 21.51 39.32 -16.76
CA SER A 150 20.36 39.82 -15.98
C SER A 150 20.12 41.32 -16.22
N LYS A 151 21.18 42.10 -16.33
CA LYS A 151 21.09 43.55 -16.66
C LYS A 151 20.43 43.83 -17.99
N LYS A 152 20.57 42.96 -18.99
CA LYS A 152 19.88 43.11 -20.29
C LYS A 152 18.37 42.99 -20.16
N PHE A 153 17.87 42.34 -19.11
CA PHE A 153 16.45 42.23 -18.79
C PHE A 153 15.98 43.26 -17.74
N TYR A 154 16.76 44.31 -17.49
CA TYR A 154 16.48 45.33 -16.47
C TYR A 154 16.22 44.72 -15.07
N SER A 155 16.87 43.59 -14.76
CA SER A 155 16.72 42.89 -13.49
C SER A 155 18.07 42.73 -12.78
N GLU A 156 18.11 42.98 -11.47
CA GLU A 156 19.32 42.79 -10.67
C GLU A 156 19.67 41.31 -10.51
N LYS A 157 18.65 40.45 -10.46
CA LYS A 157 18.80 39.00 -10.31
C LYS A 157 17.67 38.28 -11.05
N PHE A 158 18.04 37.39 -11.95
CA PHE A 158 17.10 36.54 -12.66
C PHE A 158 17.44 35.06 -12.37
N ARG A 159 16.50 34.31 -11.80
CA ARG A 159 16.66 32.90 -11.50
C ARG A 159 15.52 32.13 -12.13
N VAL A 160 15.87 31.05 -12.84
CA VAL A 160 14.95 30.05 -13.36
C VAL A 160 15.09 28.79 -12.51
N TYR A 161 14.00 28.18 -12.19
CA TYR A 161 14.05 26.92 -11.47
C TYR A 161 13.05 25.93 -12.07
N PHE A 162 13.40 24.64 -11.94
CA PHE A 162 12.58 23.52 -12.29
C PHE A 162 12.38 22.68 -11.03
N MET A 163 11.13 22.42 -10.66
CA MET A 163 10.77 21.66 -9.48
C MET A 163 9.91 20.47 -9.86
N VAL A 164 10.22 19.31 -9.31
CA VAL A 164 9.43 18.09 -9.41
C VAL A 164 9.07 17.62 -8.01
N GLU A 165 7.79 17.38 -7.77
CA GLU A 165 7.28 16.86 -6.51
C GLU A 165 6.88 15.40 -6.65
N ASN A 166 7.26 14.60 -5.65
CA ASN A 166 6.96 13.17 -5.55
C ASN A 166 7.32 12.36 -6.82
N PRO A 167 8.49 12.58 -7.46
CA PRO A 167 8.81 11.92 -8.72
C PRO A 167 8.91 10.41 -8.60
N TYR A 168 9.27 9.89 -7.45
CA TYR A 168 9.44 8.45 -7.27
C TYR A 168 9.23 8.00 -5.82
N THR A 169 8.60 6.81 -5.68
CA THR A 169 8.40 6.14 -4.40
C THR A 169 8.85 4.69 -4.50
N TRP A 170 9.74 4.27 -3.61
CA TRP A 170 10.17 2.88 -3.45
C TRP A 170 9.32 2.23 -2.36
N THR A 171 8.63 1.16 -2.69
CA THR A 171 7.84 0.32 -1.78
C THR A 171 8.39 -1.09 -1.75
N LYS A 172 7.89 -1.93 -0.86
CA LYS A 172 8.17 -3.37 -0.91
C LYS A 172 7.45 -4.02 -2.10
N SER A 173 7.97 -5.17 -2.54
CA SER A 173 7.49 -5.89 -3.73
C SER A 173 6.07 -6.44 -3.59
N ASP A 174 5.61 -6.67 -2.37
CA ASP A 174 4.27 -7.18 -2.03
C ASP A 174 3.23 -6.07 -1.84
N TYR A 175 3.63 -4.82 -2.01
CA TYR A 175 2.72 -3.69 -1.90
C TYR A 175 1.80 -3.61 -3.13
N VAL A 176 0.50 -3.70 -2.87
CA VAL A 176 -0.56 -3.52 -3.86
C VAL A 176 -1.36 -2.28 -3.44
N GLY A 177 -1.21 -1.18 -4.16
CA GLY A 177 -1.91 0.08 -3.85
C GLY A 177 -1.32 1.27 -4.61
N LEU A 178 -2.01 2.41 -4.55
CA LEU A 178 -1.65 3.59 -5.33
C LEU A 178 -0.59 4.45 -4.63
N ASP A 179 -0.79 4.77 -3.35
CA ASP A 179 0.11 5.64 -2.59
C ASP A 179 0.18 5.20 -1.12
N PRO A 180 1.35 4.69 -0.65
CA PRO A 180 1.50 4.22 0.72
C PRO A 180 1.37 5.33 1.77
N GLU A 181 1.50 6.60 1.40
CA GLU A 181 1.38 7.73 2.32
C GLU A 181 -0.09 8.09 2.59
N ASN A 182 -0.97 7.90 1.62
CA ASN A 182 -2.38 8.28 1.67
C ASN A 182 -3.33 7.08 1.83
N CYS A 183 -2.81 5.89 2.12
CA CYS A 183 -3.64 4.72 2.38
C CYS A 183 -4.42 4.90 3.68
N ASN A 184 -5.69 5.23 3.55
CA ASN A 184 -6.71 5.00 4.59
C ASN A 184 -7.47 3.72 4.23
N SER A 185 -8.01 3.02 5.24
CA SER A 185 -8.70 1.73 5.06
C SER A 185 -9.84 1.74 4.04
N TYR A 186 -10.32 2.92 3.64
CA TYR A 186 -11.41 3.11 2.67
C TYR A 186 -11.04 3.96 1.45
N THR A 187 -9.89 4.61 1.40
CA THR A 187 -9.54 5.60 0.36
C THR A 187 -8.27 5.29 -0.41
N CYS A 188 -7.84 4.05 -0.42
CA CYS A 188 -6.72 3.65 -1.30
C CYS A 188 -7.10 3.62 -2.79
N LEU A 189 -8.39 3.80 -3.08
CA LEU A 189 -8.93 3.87 -4.43
C LEU A 189 -9.34 5.32 -4.73
N LEU A 190 -8.68 5.91 -5.71
CA LEU A 190 -9.13 7.13 -6.41
C LEU A 190 -9.01 8.46 -5.63
N TYR A 191 -7.81 8.96 -5.44
CA TYR A 191 -7.64 10.38 -5.58
C TYR A 191 -7.20 10.70 -7.03
N THR A 192 -8.13 10.69 -7.93
CA THR A 192 -8.01 11.51 -9.13
C THR A 192 -8.26 12.95 -8.66
N SER A 193 -7.28 13.82 -8.80
CA SER A 193 -7.53 15.25 -8.67
C SER A 193 -8.76 15.58 -9.53
N PRO A 194 -9.75 16.34 -9.00
CA PRO A 194 -10.92 16.67 -9.78
C PRO A 194 -10.47 17.30 -11.09
N SER A 195 -10.95 16.75 -12.19
CA SER A 195 -10.72 17.30 -13.51
C SER A 195 -11.15 18.78 -13.50
N PRO A 196 -10.48 19.67 -14.24
CA PRO A 196 -10.94 21.05 -14.41
C PRO A 196 -12.41 21.16 -14.84
N ARG A 197 -12.97 20.12 -15.42
CA ARG A 197 -14.39 20.03 -15.78
C ARG A 197 -15.33 19.84 -14.58
N ASP A 198 -14.86 19.25 -13.48
CA ASP A 198 -15.69 19.01 -12.30
C ASP A 198 -15.89 20.27 -11.45
N ARG A 199 -15.14 21.34 -11.73
CA ARG A 199 -15.30 22.66 -11.08
C ARG A 199 -16.40 23.55 -11.70
N SER A 200 -17.00 23.15 -12.78
CA SER A 200 -17.98 23.96 -13.51
C SER A 200 -19.44 23.68 -13.14
N LEU A 201 -19.70 22.87 -12.11
CA LEU A 201 -21.05 22.46 -11.69
C LEU A 201 -21.38 22.84 -10.23
N SER A 202 -20.74 23.87 -9.68
CA SER A 202 -21.12 24.47 -8.39
C SER A 202 -21.58 25.90 -8.58
#